data_b3a49a3f75b044673bfd7ff6eae1bbff
#
_entry.id   b3a49a3f75b044673bfd7ff6eae1bbff
#
_cell.length_a   1.000
_cell.length_b   1.000
_cell.length_c   1.000
_cell.angle_alpha   90.00
_cell.angle_beta   90.00
_cell.angle_gamma   90.00
#
_symmetry.space_group_name_H-M   'P 1'
#
loop_
_entity.id
_entity.type
_entity.pdbx_description
1 polymer ?
#
loop_
_entity_poly.entity_id
_entity_poly.type
_entity_poly.pdbx_seq_one_letter_code
_entity_poly.pdbx_strand_id
1 'polypeptide(L)'
;MILDARTPSGPITDKWDRRKFENKLVNPANRRKFEIIVVGTGLAGASAAASLGELGYNVKAFFIHDSPRRAHSIAAQGGINAAKNYRNDGDSVYRLFYDTIKGGDYRAREANVYRLAQMSVNIIDQCVAQGVPFAREYGGLLDNRSFGGAQVSRTFYARGQTGQQLLLGAYQSLMRQVDAKTVALFERREMLDLVTIDGKARGIIVRNLVTGELESHQADAVLLCTGGYGTVFYLSTNAINSNVTAAWRAHKRGAFFANPCFTQIHPTCIPVSGDHQSKLTLMSESLRNDGRVWVPKQQSDKRPPSQIPEAERDYYLERRYPSFGNLVPRDVASRAAKAVCDEGRGAGDSGLSVYLDFAAAIQRNGVETIAARYGNLFDMYR
;
A
#
# COMPACT_ATOMS: atom_id res chain seq x y z
N MET A 1 -26.32 -7.28 -16.29
CA MET A 1 -26.16 -6.64 -14.96
C MET A 1 -25.49 -5.30 -15.20
N ILE A 2 -26.14 -4.19 -14.85
CA ILE A 2 -25.53 -2.87 -14.96
C ILE A 2 -24.68 -2.67 -13.69
N LEU A 3 -23.37 -2.63 -13.85
CA LEU A 3 -22.43 -2.32 -12.76
C LEU A 3 -22.39 -0.81 -12.53
N ASP A 4 -23.47 -0.26 -11.98
CA ASP A 4 -23.55 1.16 -11.65
C ASP A 4 -22.90 1.41 -10.28
N ALA A 5 -21.84 2.17 -10.26
CA ALA A 5 -21.20 2.63 -9.04
C ALA A 5 -21.80 3.93 -8.51
N ARG A 6 -22.93 4.37 -9.06
CA ARG A 6 -23.57 5.65 -8.73
C ARG A 6 -22.59 6.83 -8.80
N THR A 7 -21.69 6.78 -9.77
CA THR A 7 -20.75 7.86 -10.02
C THR A 7 -21.52 9.05 -10.63
N PRO A 8 -21.36 10.26 -10.13
CA PRO A 8 -22.03 11.44 -10.69
C PRO A 8 -21.71 11.64 -12.18
N SER A 9 -22.66 12.17 -12.94
CA SER A 9 -22.45 12.59 -14.33
C SER A 9 -21.72 13.93 -14.41
N GLY A 10 -21.23 14.31 -15.60
CA GLY A 10 -20.60 15.60 -15.88
C GLY A 10 -19.09 15.55 -15.99
N PRO A 11 -18.41 16.71 -16.13
CA PRO A 11 -16.96 16.82 -16.21
C PRO A 11 -16.28 16.21 -14.98
N ILE A 12 -15.12 15.58 -15.18
CA ILE A 12 -14.43 14.86 -14.11
C ILE A 12 -14.01 15.78 -12.96
N THR A 13 -13.70 17.02 -13.25
CA THR A 13 -13.32 18.05 -12.27
C THR A 13 -14.44 18.41 -11.31
N ASP A 14 -15.68 18.31 -11.75
CA ASP A 14 -16.85 18.86 -11.04
C ASP A 14 -17.74 17.76 -10.42
N LYS A 15 -17.57 16.51 -10.87
CA LYS A 15 -18.46 15.39 -10.49
C LYS A 15 -18.66 15.27 -8.97
N TRP A 16 -17.58 15.28 -8.20
CA TRP A 16 -17.65 15.06 -6.77
C TRP A 16 -18.10 16.28 -5.98
N ASP A 17 -17.82 17.49 -6.47
CA ASP A 17 -18.30 18.71 -5.82
C ASP A 17 -19.80 18.83 -6.02
N ARG A 18 -20.32 18.58 -7.23
CA ARG A 18 -21.77 18.48 -7.46
C ARG A 18 -22.39 17.43 -6.55
N ARG A 19 -21.84 16.23 -6.50
CA ARG A 19 -22.35 15.14 -5.64
C ARG A 19 -22.39 15.51 -4.16
N LYS A 20 -21.41 16.25 -3.68
CA LYS A 20 -21.34 16.75 -2.32
C LYS A 20 -22.52 17.65 -1.96
N PHE A 21 -22.93 18.51 -2.89
CA PHE A 21 -24.09 19.39 -2.69
C PHE A 21 -25.44 18.65 -2.85
N GLU A 22 -25.51 17.65 -3.69
CA GLU A 22 -26.72 16.84 -3.90
C GLU A 22 -27.00 15.84 -2.78
N ASN A 23 -25.99 15.41 -2.05
CA ASN A 23 -26.15 14.41 -1.00
C ASN A 23 -26.85 14.98 0.22
N LYS A 24 -27.91 14.28 0.67
CA LYS A 24 -28.48 14.49 2.01
C LYS A 24 -27.52 13.92 3.04
N LEU A 25 -26.94 14.79 3.84
CA LEU A 25 -26.08 14.41 4.95
C LEU A 25 -26.94 14.05 6.17
N VAL A 26 -26.45 13.10 6.96
CA VAL A 26 -27.06 12.81 8.27
C VAL A 26 -26.87 14.03 9.16
N ASN A 27 -27.98 14.51 9.74
CA ASN A 27 -27.94 15.61 10.72
C ASN A 27 -26.99 15.22 11.87
N PRO A 28 -26.07 16.10 12.30
CA PRO A 28 -25.12 15.81 13.38
C PRO A 28 -25.79 15.25 14.64
N ALA A 29 -26.94 15.77 15.04
CA ALA A 29 -27.70 15.29 16.22
C ALA A 29 -28.18 13.83 16.09
N ASN A 30 -28.32 13.31 14.87
CA ASN A 30 -28.78 11.95 14.60
C ASN A 30 -27.64 10.94 14.36
N ARG A 31 -26.41 11.38 14.21
CA ARG A 31 -25.27 10.48 13.88
C ARG A 31 -25.08 9.40 14.93
N ARG A 32 -25.24 9.72 16.21
CA ARG A 32 -25.16 8.77 17.34
C ARG A 32 -26.19 7.65 17.32
N LYS A 33 -27.19 7.72 16.45
CA LYS A 33 -28.22 6.66 16.29
C LYS A 33 -27.78 5.57 15.31
N PHE A 34 -26.70 5.81 14.56
CA PHE A 34 -26.20 4.88 13.56
C PHE A 34 -25.00 4.11 14.10
N GLU A 35 -25.01 2.82 13.89
CA GLU A 35 -23.89 1.92 14.15
C GLU A 35 -23.15 1.59 12.87
N ILE A 36 -21.83 1.71 12.89
CA ILE A 36 -20.97 1.42 11.76
C ILE A 36 -19.94 0.37 12.17
N ILE A 37 -19.87 -0.71 11.40
CA ILE A 37 -18.84 -1.72 11.58
C ILE A 37 -17.67 -1.44 10.64
N VAL A 38 -16.45 -1.48 11.19
CA VAL A 38 -15.19 -1.42 10.45
C VAL A 38 -14.45 -2.73 10.66
N VAL A 39 -14.17 -3.46 9.59
CA VAL A 39 -13.43 -4.73 9.63
C VAL A 39 -12.00 -4.48 9.15
N GLY A 40 -11.03 -4.67 10.04
CA GLY A 40 -9.62 -4.38 9.85
C GLY A 40 -9.25 -3.02 10.45
N THR A 41 -8.13 -2.97 11.17
CA THR A 41 -7.58 -1.78 11.85
C THR A 41 -6.20 -1.38 11.34
N GLY A 42 -5.87 -1.76 10.10
CA GLY A 42 -4.75 -1.18 9.38
C GLY A 42 -4.94 0.31 9.15
N LEU A 43 -4.06 0.95 8.39
CA LEU A 43 -4.11 2.40 8.14
C LEU A 43 -5.50 2.87 7.68
N ALA A 44 -6.13 2.17 6.74
CA ALA A 44 -7.45 2.52 6.24
C ALA A 44 -8.55 2.40 7.31
N GLY A 45 -8.58 1.27 8.03
CA GLY A 45 -9.62 1.03 9.04
C GLY A 45 -9.46 1.88 10.29
N ALA A 46 -8.24 2.08 10.77
CA ALA A 46 -7.97 2.96 11.91
C ALA A 46 -8.37 4.41 11.60
N SER A 47 -7.99 4.91 10.41
CA SER A 47 -8.38 6.25 9.95
C SER A 47 -9.89 6.39 9.77
N ALA A 48 -10.56 5.39 9.18
CA ALA A 48 -12.01 5.40 9.00
C ALA A 48 -12.75 5.38 10.34
N ALA A 49 -12.37 4.48 11.26
CA ALA A 49 -12.99 4.38 12.59
C ALA A 49 -12.79 5.66 13.40
N ALA A 50 -11.57 6.23 13.39
CA ALA A 50 -11.29 7.50 14.06
C ALA A 50 -12.17 8.63 13.50
N SER A 51 -12.17 8.81 12.18
CA SER A 51 -12.95 9.89 11.54
C SER A 51 -14.46 9.74 11.76
N LEU A 52 -14.98 8.53 11.72
CA LEU A 52 -16.40 8.28 11.98
C LEU A 52 -16.76 8.55 13.45
N GLY A 53 -15.89 8.16 14.39
CA GLY A 53 -16.07 8.48 15.81
C GLY A 53 -16.05 9.99 16.06
N GLU A 54 -15.10 10.72 15.48
CA GLU A 54 -15.02 12.20 15.55
C GLU A 54 -16.27 12.87 14.97
N LEU A 55 -16.86 12.29 13.95
CA LEU A 55 -18.12 12.76 13.35
C LEU A 55 -19.35 12.47 14.22
N GLY A 56 -19.21 11.69 15.29
CA GLY A 56 -20.29 11.36 16.24
C GLY A 56 -21.09 10.09 15.90
N TYR A 57 -20.59 9.19 15.08
CA TYR A 57 -21.15 7.86 14.85
C TYR A 57 -20.68 6.87 15.93
N ASN A 58 -21.49 5.84 16.21
CA ASN A 58 -21.06 4.70 17.00
C ASN A 58 -20.34 3.70 16.10
N VAL A 59 -19.10 3.37 16.44
CA VAL A 59 -18.26 2.51 15.58
C VAL A 59 -17.84 1.26 16.34
N LYS A 60 -17.97 0.09 15.69
CA LYS A 60 -17.44 -1.19 16.14
C LYS A 60 -16.31 -1.60 15.22
N ALA A 61 -15.07 -1.67 15.69
CA ALA A 61 -13.90 -2.03 14.91
C ALA A 61 -13.42 -3.45 15.24
N PHE A 62 -13.46 -4.34 14.24
CA PHE A 62 -13.12 -5.77 14.37
C PHE A 62 -11.79 -6.07 13.71
N PHE A 63 -10.95 -6.87 14.36
CA PHE A 63 -9.67 -7.30 13.81
C PHE A 63 -9.20 -8.64 14.40
N ILE A 64 -8.44 -9.39 13.61
CA ILE A 64 -8.00 -10.75 13.95
C ILE A 64 -6.81 -10.79 14.91
N HIS A 65 -6.08 -9.68 15.03
CA HIS A 65 -4.92 -9.60 15.91
C HIS A 65 -5.30 -9.25 17.36
N ASP A 66 -4.32 -9.30 18.24
CA ASP A 66 -4.37 -8.89 19.63
C ASP A 66 -4.12 -7.38 19.84
N SER A 67 -3.76 -6.68 18.77
CA SER A 67 -3.53 -5.24 18.78
C SER A 67 -3.94 -4.61 17.47
N PRO A 68 -4.64 -3.46 17.49
CA PRO A 68 -5.05 -2.75 16.28
C PRO A 68 -3.88 -2.23 15.45
N ARG A 69 -2.66 -2.21 15.99
CA ARG A 69 -1.43 -1.82 15.27
C ARG A 69 -0.80 -2.92 14.42
N ARG A 70 -1.22 -4.18 14.60
CA ARG A 70 -0.64 -5.32 13.88
C ARG A 70 -1.27 -5.47 12.51
N ALA A 71 -0.87 -4.60 11.57
CA ALA A 71 -1.33 -4.61 10.20
C ALA A 71 -0.17 -4.51 9.22
N HIS A 72 -0.35 -4.98 7.99
CA HIS A 72 0.68 -4.89 6.96
C HIS A 72 1.15 -3.45 6.67
N SER A 73 0.31 -2.45 6.95
CA SER A 73 0.66 -1.03 6.82
C SER A 73 1.99 -0.65 7.49
N ILE A 74 2.35 -1.33 8.60
CA ILE A 74 3.61 -1.08 9.32
C ILE A 74 4.86 -1.37 8.47
N ALA A 75 4.75 -2.23 7.46
CA ALA A 75 5.86 -2.63 6.60
C ALA A 75 6.09 -1.69 5.41
N ALA A 76 5.23 -0.72 5.14
CA ALA A 76 5.39 0.22 4.05
C ALA A 76 6.50 1.23 4.36
N GLN A 77 7.46 1.40 3.44
CA GLN A 77 8.70 2.14 3.70
C GLN A 77 8.86 3.39 2.84
N GLY A 78 8.47 3.32 1.56
CA GLY A 78 8.85 4.29 0.54
C GLY A 78 8.31 5.71 0.75
N GLY A 79 7.04 5.85 0.98
CA GLY A 79 6.35 7.13 1.11
C GLY A 79 4.92 7.09 0.61
N ILE A 80 4.27 8.24 0.66
CA ILE A 80 2.90 8.45 0.19
C ILE A 80 2.86 9.60 -0.82
N ASN A 81 2.21 9.39 -1.95
CA ASN A 81 2.09 10.39 -3.01
C ASN A 81 0.92 11.34 -2.75
N ALA A 82 1.16 12.65 -2.91
CA ALA A 82 0.13 13.67 -2.85
C ALA A 82 0.46 14.84 -3.78
N ALA A 83 -0.56 15.40 -4.41
CA ALA A 83 -0.43 16.45 -5.43
C ALA A 83 -0.30 17.85 -4.79
N LYS A 84 0.69 18.06 -3.92
CA LYS A 84 0.91 19.35 -3.24
C LYS A 84 1.78 20.34 -4.03
N ASN A 85 2.51 19.87 -5.02
CA ASN A 85 3.37 20.68 -5.87
C ASN A 85 4.32 21.65 -5.12
N TYR A 86 4.90 21.22 -4.01
CA TYR A 86 5.77 22.07 -3.18
C TYR A 86 7.05 22.52 -3.88
N ARG A 87 7.55 21.71 -4.81
CA ARG A 87 8.75 22.04 -5.59
C ARG A 87 8.46 22.84 -6.86
N ASN A 88 7.19 23.09 -7.14
CA ASN A 88 6.75 23.77 -8.35
C ASN A 88 7.31 23.15 -9.65
N ASP A 89 7.42 21.82 -9.67
CA ASP A 89 7.94 21.02 -10.78
C ASP A 89 6.85 20.53 -11.75
N GLY A 90 5.68 21.19 -11.73
CA GLY A 90 4.55 20.91 -12.61
C GLY A 90 3.65 19.78 -12.15
N ASP A 91 3.66 19.42 -10.85
CA ASP A 91 2.69 18.50 -10.30
C ASP A 91 1.32 19.15 -10.12
N SER A 92 0.28 18.34 -10.17
CA SER A 92 -1.11 18.77 -9.98
C SER A 92 -2.02 17.57 -9.66
N VAL A 93 -3.21 17.85 -9.16
CA VAL A 93 -4.26 16.84 -8.97
C VAL A 93 -4.55 16.08 -10.27
N TYR A 94 -4.64 16.80 -11.40
CA TYR A 94 -4.87 16.18 -12.69
C TYR A 94 -3.70 15.30 -13.14
N ARG A 95 -2.46 15.73 -12.91
CA ARG A 95 -1.28 14.94 -13.25
C ARG A 95 -1.19 13.68 -12.40
N LEU A 96 -1.44 13.75 -11.08
CA LEU A 96 -1.49 12.57 -10.23
C LEU A 96 -2.60 11.60 -10.67
N PHE A 97 -3.76 12.13 -11.01
CA PHE A 97 -4.85 11.35 -11.57
C PHE A 97 -4.45 10.63 -12.86
N TYR A 98 -3.89 11.37 -13.83
CA TYR A 98 -3.47 10.80 -15.11
C TYR A 98 -2.39 9.72 -14.94
N ASP A 99 -1.36 9.99 -14.15
CA ASP A 99 -0.28 9.04 -13.88
C ASP A 99 -0.81 7.75 -13.22
N THR A 100 -1.79 7.87 -12.33
CA THR A 100 -2.43 6.74 -11.66
C THR A 100 -3.28 5.90 -12.63
N ILE A 101 -4.06 6.56 -13.48
CA ILE A 101 -4.86 5.87 -14.52
C ILE A 101 -3.95 5.15 -15.51
N LYS A 102 -2.91 5.82 -16.00
CA LYS A 102 -1.93 5.26 -16.94
C LYS A 102 -1.16 4.11 -16.32
N GLY A 103 -0.68 4.26 -15.09
CA GLY A 103 0.03 3.20 -14.36
C GLY A 103 -0.84 1.97 -14.07
N GLY A 104 -2.16 2.13 -14.03
CA GLY A 104 -3.15 1.05 -13.92
C GLY A 104 -3.67 0.54 -15.25
N ASP A 105 -2.97 0.74 -16.37
CA ASP A 105 -3.38 0.30 -17.72
C ASP A 105 -4.79 0.76 -18.12
N TYR A 106 -5.21 1.95 -17.67
CA TYR A 106 -6.54 2.54 -17.94
C TYR A 106 -7.73 1.66 -17.49
N ARG A 107 -7.54 0.80 -16.49
CA ARG A 107 -8.57 -0.14 -16.01
C ARG A 107 -9.31 0.36 -14.79
N ALA A 108 -8.77 1.35 -14.09
CA ALA A 108 -9.41 1.91 -12.91
C ALA A 108 -10.57 2.84 -13.30
N ARG A 109 -11.53 2.98 -12.38
CA ARG A 109 -12.62 3.93 -12.56
C ARG A 109 -12.10 5.35 -12.36
N GLU A 110 -12.13 6.15 -13.42
CA GLU A 110 -11.55 7.50 -13.47
C GLU A 110 -12.06 8.42 -12.35
N ALA A 111 -13.37 8.47 -12.14
CA ALA A 111 -13.96 9.33 -11.12
C ALA A 111 -13.44 9.03 -9.72
N ASN A 112 -13.22 7.76 -9.37
CA ASN A 112 -12.69 7.37 -8.06
C ASN A 112 -11.22 7.76 -7.93
N VAL A 113 -10.42 7.58 -8.98
CA VAL A 113 -9.00 7.96 -8.98
C VAL A 113 -8.84 9.48 -8.92
N TYR A 114 -9.69 10.22 -9.64
CA TYR A 114 -9.68 11.70 -9.55
C TYR A 114 -10.00 12.18 -8.14
N ARG A 115 -11.02 11.59 -7.50
CA ARG A 115 -11.34 11.91 -6.10
C ARG A 115 -10.19 11.60 -5.15
N LEU A 116 -9.51 10.47 -5.34
CA LEU A 116 -8.32 10.13 -4.56
C LEU A 116 -7.22 11.20 -4.72
N ALA A 117 -6.96 11.62 -5.96
CA ALA A 117 -5.97 12.65 -6.26
C ALA A 117 -6.34 14.01 -5.62
N GLN A 118 -7.62 14.41 -5.66
CA GLN A 118 -8.10 15.62 -4.97
C GLN A 118 -7.87 15.54 -3.46
N MET A 119 -8.22 14.40 -2.84
CA MET A 119 -8.12 14.23 -1.39
C MET A 119 -6.68 14.06 -0.91
N SER A 120 -5.73 13.70 -1.77
CA SER A 120 -4.35 13.44 -1.39
C SER A 120 -3.70 14.61 -0.66
N VAL A 121 -4.01 15.83 -1.07
CA VAL A 121 -3.50 17.07 -0.46
C VAL A 121 -3.91 17.16 1.01
N ASN A 122 -5.21 16.99 1.28
CA ASN A 122 -5.77 17.08 2.63
C ASN A 122 -5.32 15.91 3.53
N ILE A 123 -5.11 14.72 2.94
CA ILE A 123 -4.62 13.54 3.69
C ILE A 123 -3.23 13.80 4.28
N ILE A 124 -2.32 14.46 3.54
CA ILE A 124 -1.01 14.81 4.09
C ILE A 124 -1.15 15.78 5.26
N ASP A 125 -2.00 16.80 5.15
CA ASP A 125 -2.22 17.76 6.24
C ASP A 125 -2.82 17.09 7.47
N GLN A 126 -3.77 16.18 7.28
CA GLN A 126 -4.34 15.36 8.35
C GLN A 126 -3.26 14.48 9.02
N CYS A 127 -2.41 13.83 8.26
CA CYS A 127 -1.31 13.03 8.81
C CYS A 127 -0.32 13.88 9.62
N VAL A 128 -0.01 15.09 9.16
CA VAL A 128 0.82 16.05 9.92
C VAL A 128 0.15 16.43 11.23
N ALA A 129 -1.15 16.74 11.20
CA ALA A 129 -1.93 17.06 12.39
C ALA A 129 -2.02 15.87 13.38
N GLN A 130 -1.96 14.63 12.90
CA GLN A 130 -1.89 13.41 13.70
C GLN A 130 -0.49 13.12 14.26
N GLY A 131 0.50 14.00 14.00
CA GLY A 131 1.86 13.86 14.52
C GLY A 131 2.78 12.96 13.69
N VAL A 132 2.45 12.66 12.44
CA VAL A 132 3.34 11.89 11.55
C VAL A 132 4.60 12.70 11.26
N PRO A 133 5.81 12.20 11.61
CA PRO A 133 7.06 12.93 11.49
C PRO A 133 7.62 12.82 10.06
N PHE A 134 6.94 13.39 9.09
CA PHE A 134 7.48 13.49 7.74
C PHE A 134 8.80 14.24 7.72
N ALA A 135 9.70 13.86 6.81
CA ALA A 135 10.92 14.58 6.55
C ALA A 135 10.61 16.04 6.20
N ARG A 136 11.48 16.95 6.65
CA ARG A 136 11.35 18.39 6.41
C ARG A 136 12.62 18.94 5.81
N GLU A 137 12.46 19.98 4.99
CA GLU A 137 13.54 20.83 4.49
C GLU A 137 14.03 21.77 5.59
N TYR A 138 15.17 22.41 5.35
CA TYR A 138 15.77 23.36 6.30
C TYR A 138 14.80 24.48 6.71
N GLY A 139 13.98 24.97 5.77
CA GLY A 139 12.96 25.99 6.02
C GLY A 139 11.70 25.49 6.77
N GLY A 140 11.64 24.21 7.16
CA GLY A 140 10.54 23.62 7.92
C GLY A 140 9.36 23.11 7.07
N LEU A 141 9.37 23.30 5.76
CA LEU A 141 8.39 22.71 4.85
C LEU A 141 8.60 21.18 4.77
N LEU A 142 7.52 20.46 4.44
CA LEU A 142 7.62 19.02 4.22
C LEU A 142 8.50 18.74 3.01
N ASP A 143 9.51 17.88 3.20
CA ASP A 143 10.33 17.39 2.09
C ASP A 143 9.55 16.36 1.27
N ASN A 144 9.74 16.40 -0.03
CA ASN A 144 9.18 15.44 -0.96
C ASN A 144 10.20 15.09 -2.06
N ARG A 145 10.00 13.94 -2.68
CA ARG A 145 10.90 13.42 -3.70
C ARG A 145 10.15 12.73 -4.83
N SER A 146 10.83 12.61 -5.97
CA SER A 146 10.43 11.68 -7.03
C SER A 146 10.72 10.24 -6.56
N PHE A 147 9.76 9.34 -6.72
CA PHE A 147 9.89 7.95 -6.28
C PHE A 147 8.93 7.04 -7.05
N GLY A 148 9.36 5.80 -7.30
CA GLY A 148 8.50 4.78 -7.89
C GLY A 148 8.02 5.07 -9.31
N GLY A 149 8.85 5.71 -10.15
CA GLY A 149 8.52 6.07 -11.53
C GLY A 149 7.79 7.41 -11.69
N ALA A 150 7.48 8.13 -10.60
CA ALA A 150 6.97 9.49 -10.69
C ALA A 150 8.07 10.45 -11.16
N GLN A 151 7.80 11.23 -12.20
CA GLN A 151 8.74 12.21 -12.76
C GLN A 151 8.71 13.57 -12.07
N VAL A 152 7.89 13.71 -11.04
CA VAL A 152 7.74 14.91 -10.21
C VAL A 152 7.90 14.56 -8.74
N SER A 153 8.26 15.55 -7.94
CA SER A 153 8.46 15.40 -6.50
C SER A 153 7.12 15.46 -5.77
N ARG A 154 6.49 14.31 -5.54
CA ARG A 154 5.19 14.21 -4.88
C ARG A 154 5.14 13.19 -3.73
N THR A 155 6.25 12.50 -3.46
CA THR A 155 6.29 11.45 -2.44
C THR A 155 6.77 12.01 -1.11
N PHE A 156 5.87 12.08 -0.14
CA PHE A 156 6.15 12.48 1.24
C PHE A 156 6.57 11.24 2.04
N TYR A 157 7.57 11.34 2.91
CA TYR A 157 8.20 10.18 3.53
C TYR A 157 8.71 10.45 4.95
N ALA A 158 8.86 9.40 5.73
CA ALA A 158 9.46 9.38 7.06
C ALA A 158 10.63 8.39 7.09
N ARG A 159 11.65 8.64 6.28
CA ARG A 159 12.96 7.95 6.20
C ARG A 159 12.92 6.44 6.48
N GLY A 160 12.28 5.67 5.61
CA GLY A 160 12.18 4.20 5.71
C GLY A 160 11.09 3.68 6.66
N GLN A 161 10.43 4.55 7.41
CA GLN A 161 9.40 4.18 8.39
C GLN A 161 8.02 4.77 8.06
N THR A 162 7.77 5.18 6.82
CA THR A 162 6.58 5.94 6.45
C THR A 162 5.30 5.22 6.84
N GLY A 163 5.15 3.93 6.51
CA GLY A 163 3.96 3.16 6.84
C GLY A 163 3.76 2.98 8.34
N GLN A 164 4.84 2.74 9.08
CA GLN A 164 4.80 2.64 10.53
C GLN A 164 4.31 3.95 11.16
N GLN A 165 4.86 5.08 10.75
CA GLN A 165 4.51 6.38 11.31
C GLN A 165 3.07 6.80 10.93
N LEU A 166 2.64 6.53 9.70
CA LEU A 166 1.24 6.72 9.28
C LEU A 166 0.28 5.88 10.12
N LEU A 167 0.62 4.59 10.34
CA LEU A 167 -0.21 3.70 11.15
C LEU A 167 -0.28 4.17 12.60
N LEU A 168 0.84 4.62 13.19
CA LEU A 168 0.86 5.13 14.56
C LEU A 168 0.04 6.42 14.70
N GLY A 169 0.10 7.34 13.73
CA GLY A 169 -0.75 8.54 13.70
C GLY A 169 -2.24 8.20 13.65
N ALA A 170 -2.64 7.28 12.77
CA ALA A 170 -4.01 6.79 12.70
C ALA A 170 -4.44 6.05 13.97
N TYR A 171 -3.55 5.24 14.56
CA TYR A 171 -3.78 4.56 15.83
C TYR A 171 -4.02 5.51 16.98
N GLN A 172 -3.21 6.56 17.11
CA GLN A 172 -3.42 7.59 18.15
C GLN A 172 -4.78 8.26 18.02
N SER A 173 -5.19 8.60 16.81
CA SER A 173 -6.53 9.16 16.55
C SER A 173 -7.65 8.17 16.89
N LEU A 174 -7.47 6.89 16.54
CA LEU A 174 -8.40 5.82 16.91
C LEU A 174 -8.53 5.69 18.42
N MET A 175 -7.41 5.64 19.16
CA MET A 175 -7.43 5.46 20.62
C MET A 175 -8.08 6.63 21.34
N ARG A 176 -7.98 7.87 20.84
CA ARG A 176 -8.76 9.01 21.36
C ARG A 176 -10.27 8.77 21.27
N GLN A 177 -10.73 8.15 20.18
CA GLN A 177 -12.15 7.83 20.00
C GLN A 177 -12.60 6.64 20.85
N VAL A 178 -11.69 5.69 21.11
CA VAL A 178 -11.93 4.59 22.04
C VAL A 178 -12.10 5.13 23.47
N ASP A 179 -11.24 6.05 23.89
CA ASP A 179 -11.35 6.72 25.19
C ASP A 179 -12.65 7.53 25.30
N ALA A 180 -13.01 8.26 24.26
CA ALA A 180 -14.28 8.99 24.15
C ALA A 180 -15.52 8.09 24.04
N LYS A 181 -15.38 6.75 23.99
CA LYS A 181 -16.46 5.76 23.88
C LYS A 181 -17.28 5.84 22.59
N THR A 182 -16.80 6.52 21.57
CA THR A 182 -17.43 6.54 20.24
C THR A 182 -17.00 5.36 19.37
N VAL A 183 -15.87 4.72 19.71
CA VAL A 183 -15.36 3.52 19.05
C VAL A 183 -15.16 2.40 20.06
N ALA A 184 -15.72 1.21 19.77
CA ALA A 184 -15.45 -0.03 20.51
C ALA A 184 -14.53 -0.95 19.69
N LEU A 185 -13.49 -1.50 20.33
CA LEU A 185 -12.55 -2.44 19.70
C LEU A 185 -12.92 -3.88 20.01
N PHE A 186 -12.90 -4.73 19.00
CA PHE A 186 -13.14 -6.17 19.07
C PHE A 186 -11.93 -6.92 18.50
N GLU A 187 -10.92 -7.13 19.35
CA GLU A 187 -9.73 -7.89 19.01
C GLU A 187 -10.00 -9.38 18.90
N ARG A 188 -9.14 -10.09 18.15
CA ARG A 188 -9.20 -11.54 17.95
C ARG A 188 -10.58 -12.01 17.45
N ARG A 189 -11.17 -11.23 16.53
CA ARG A 189 -12.44 -11.55 15.85
C ARG A 189 -12.19 -11.70 14.36
N GLU A 190 -12.46 -12.87 13.85
CA GLU A 190 -12.41 -13.17 12.41
C GLU A 190 -13.79 -13.01 11.79
N MET A 191 -13.93 -12.15 10.78
CA MET A 191 -15.18 -12.04 10.03
C MET A 191 -15.42 -13.30 9.18
N LEU A 192 -16.50 -14.01 9.48
CA LEU A 192 -16.91 -15.22 8.77
C LEU A 192 -17.96 -14.96 7.69
N ASP A 193 -18.83 -13.97 7.88
CA ASP A 193 -19.90 -13.70 6.90
C ASP A 193 -20.41 -12.26 7.01
N LEU A 194 -21.03 -11.79 5.92
CA LEU A 194 -21.77 -10.54 5.85
C LEU A 194 -23.26 -10.83 5.95
N VAL A 195 -23.93 -10.17 6.88
CA VAL A 195 -25.39 -10.25 7.00
C VAL A 195 -26.04 -9.25 6.04
N THR A 196 -26.89 -9.76 5.16
CA THR A 196 -27.66 -8.93 4.23
C THR A 196 -29.16 -9.13 4.47
N ILE A 197 -29.90 -8.01 4.58
CA ILE A 197 -31.36 -7.98 4.70
C ILE A 197 -31.87 -7.01 3.64
N ASP A 198 -32.80 -7.46 2.81
CA ASP A 198 -33.37 -6.67 1.69
C ASP A 198 -32.28 -6.06 0.79
N GLY A 199 -31.21 -6.82 0.49
CA GLY A 199 -30.11 -6.38 -0.35
C GLY A 199 -29.19 -5.33 0.27
N LYS A 200 -29.32 -5.05 1.58
CA LYS A 200 -28.49 -4.10 2.33
C LYS A 200 -27.61 -4.83 3.34
N ALA A 201 -26.35 -4.42 3.46
CA ALA A 201 -25.46 -4.88 4.53
C ALA A 201 -25.99 -4.39 5.89
N ARG A 202 -26.28 -5.31 6.80
CA ARG A 202 -26.91 -5.04 8.11
C ARG A 202 -26.11 -5.55 9.30
N GLY A 203 -24.94 -6.12 9.06
CA GLY A 203 -24.07 -6.61 10.12
C GLY A 203 -23.09 -7.65 9.62
N ILE A 204 -22.41 -8.27 10.57
CA ILE A 204 -21.45 -9.35 10.31
C ILE A 204 -21.62 -10.49 11.32
N ILE A 205 -21.19 -11.68 10.92
CA ILE A 205 -20.93 -12.80 11.80
C ILE A 205 -19.42 -12.92 11.96
N VAL A 206 -18.98 -13.00 13.20
CA VAL A 206 -17.56 -13.17 13.53
C VAL A 206 -17.35 -14.43 14.38
N ARG A 207 -16.15 -14.97 14.31
CA ARG A 207 -15.67 -16.00 15.23
C ARG A 207 -14.71 -15.34 16.23
N ASN A 208 -14.97 -15.54 17.50
CA ASN A 208 -14.02 -15.25 18.56
C ASN A 208 -12.86 -16.25 18.48
N LEU A 209 -11.66 -15.80 18.19
CA LEU A 209 -10.50 -16.68 18.03
C LEU A 209 -9.94 -17.21 19.35
N VAL A 210 -10.43 -16.71 20.50
CA VAL A 210 -10.03 -17.18 21.83
C VAL A 210 -10.97 -18.29 22.31
N THR A 211 -12.29 -18.06 22.19
CA THR A 211 -13.30 -19.00 22.69
C THR A 211 -13.85 -19.95 21.65
N GLY A 212 -13.69 -19.63 20.35
CA GLY A 212 -14.30 -20.35 19.23
C GLY A 212 -15.77 -20.01 18.98
N GLU A 213 -16.40 -19.20 19.82
CA GLU A 213 -17.80 -18.83 19.72
C GLU A 213 -18.12 -17.96 18.51
N LEU A 214 -19.33 -18.10 17.99
CA LEU A 214 -19.87 -17.26 16.95
C LEU A 214 -20.66 -16.10 17.54
N GLU A 215 -20.31 -14.89 17.11
CA GLU A 215 -20.96 -13.66 17.56
C GLU A 215 -21.62 -12.98 16.35
N SER A 216 -22.85 -12.44 16.57
CA SER A 216 -23.58 -11.63 15.58
C SER A 216 -23.54 -10.16 15.96
N HIS A 217 -23.11 -9.30 15.04
CA HIS A 217 -23.07 -7.87 15.27
C HIS A 217 -23.87 -7.13 14.22
N GLN A 218 -24.84 -6.35 14.65
CA GLN A 218 -25.72 -5.54 13.81
C GLN A 218 -25.06 -4.19 13.51
N ALA A 219 -25.33 -3.64 12.30
CA ALA A 219 -24.91 -2.29 11.92
C ALA A 219 -25.77 -1.73 10.77
N ASP A 220 -25.75 -0.41 10.63
CA ASP A 220 -26.35 0.32 9.51
C ASP A 220 -25.44 0.35 8.27
N ALA A 221 -24.12 0.23 8.49
CA ALA A 221 -23.13 0.13 7.41
C ALA A 221 -21.94 -0.73 7.84
N VAL A 222 -21.32 -1.39 6.86
CA VAL A 222 -20.11 -2.21 7.05
C VAL A 222 -19.03 -1.72 6.11
N LEU A 223 -17.85 -1.35 6.67
CA LEU A 223 -16.65 -1.01 5.93
C LEU A 223 -15.65 -2.16 6.01
N LEU A 224 -15.22 -2.66 4.86
CA LEU A 224 -14.17 -3.66 4.77
C LEU A 224 -12.83 -2.96 4.52
N CYS A 225 -11.95 -2.97 5.52
CA CYS A 225 -10.62 -2.36 5.51
C CYS A 225 -9.54 -3.42 5.74
N THR A 226 -9.70 -4.59 5.14
CA THR A 226 -8.89 -5.80 5.40
C THR A 226 -7.61 -5.88 4.58
N GLY A 227 -7.28 -4.82 3.82
CA GLY A 227 -6.07 -4.74 3.03
C GLY A 227 -6.10 -5.62 1.78
N GLY A 228 -4.93 -5.98 1.30
CA GLY A 228 -4.76 -6.81 0.12
C GLY A 228 -4.87 -8.31 0.39
N TYR A 229 -4.62 -9.11 -0.63
CA TYR A 229 -4.73 -10.57 -0.61
C TYR A 229 -3.47 -11.27 -1.13
N GLY A 230 -2.30 -10.68 -0.87
CA GLY A 230 -1.02 -11.20 -1.37
C GLY A 230 -0.74 -12.65 -0.98
N THR A 231 -1.22 -13.11 0.17
CA THR A 231 -0.99 -14.49 0.64
C THR A 231 -1.87 -15.55 -0.05
N VAL A 232 -2.74 -15.14 -0.98
CA VAL A 232 -3.36 -16.08 -1.95
C VAL A 232 -2.31 -16.61 -2.93
N PHE A 233 -1.23 -15.88 -3.14
CA PHE A 233 -0.12 -16.25 -4.01
C PHE A 233 1.04 -16.84 -3.19
N TYR A 234 1.78 -17.76 -3.81
CA TYR A 234 2.94 -18.39 -3.19
C TYR A 234 4.03 -17.34 -2.87
N LEU A 235 4.55 -17.38 -1.66
CA LEU A 235 5.64 -16.52 -1.16
C LEU A 235 5.43 -15.01 -1.41
N SER A 236 4.31 -14.51 -0.97
CA SER A 236 4.05 -13.07 -0.97
C SER A 236 4.95 -12.31 0.00
N THR A 237 5.20 -11.03 -0.28
CA THR A 237 5.82 -10.08 0.65
C THR A 237 4.85 -9.50 1.68
N ASN A 238 3.55 -9.78 1.55
CA ASN A 238 2.51 -9.28 2.47
C ASN A 238 2.51 -10.05 3.79
N ALA A 239 1.91 -9.46 4.82
CA ALA A 239 1.62 -10.16 6.06
C ALA A 239 0.72 -11.37 5.80
N ILE A 240 0.93 -12.47 6.53
CA ILE A 240 0.23 -13.76 6.32
C ILE A 240 -1.29 -13.61 6.40
N ASN A 241 -1.81 -12.68 7.17
CA ASN A 241 -3.23 -12.41 7.30
C ASN A 241 -3.85 -11.64 6.11
N SER A 242 -3.07 -11.28 5.09
CA SER A 242 -3.57 -10.67 3.84
C SER A 242 -4.18 -11.74 2.91
N ASN A 243 -5.25 -12.39 3.35
CA ASN A 243 -5.77 -13.64 2.79
C ASN A 243 -7.12 -13.54 2.08
N VAL A 244 -7.65 -12.35 1.86
CA VAL A 244 -8.93 -12.06 1.17
C VAL A 244 -10.21 -12.62 1.82
N THR A 245 -10.15 -13.34 2.93
CA THR A 245 -11.30 -14.07 3.49
C THR A 245 -12.54 -13.19 3.67
N ALA A 246 -12.43 -12.04 4.33
CA ALA A 246 -13.57 -11.15 4.55
C ALA A 246 -14.14 -10.56 3.24
N ALA A 247 -13.27 -10.13 2.32
CA ALA A 247 -13.70 -9.62 1.02
C ALA A 247 -14.39 -10.72 0.17
N TRP A 248 -13.88 -11.95 0.21
CA TRP A 248 -14.50 -13.12 -0.44
C TRP A 248 -15.88 -13.41 0.14
N ARG A 249 -16.04 -13.38 1.46
CA ARG A 249 -17.35 -13.59 2.12
C ARG A 249 -18.38 -12.54 1.69
N ALA A 250 -17.97 -11.26 1.66
CA ALA A 250 -18.84 -10.20 1.19
C ALA A 250 -19.21 -10.37 -0.31
N HIS A 251 -18.24 -10.78 -1.14
CA HIS A 251 -18.48 -11.07 -2.55
C HIS A 251 -19.52 -12.20 -2.74
N LYS A 252 -19.42 -13.26 -1.98
CA LYS A 252 -20.43 -14.34 -1.98
C LYS A 252 -21.84 -13.88 -1.61
N ARG A 253 -21.96 -12.78 -0.86
CA ARG A 253 -23.23 -12.14 -0.50
C ARG A 253 -23.68 -11.07 -1.50
N GLY A 254 -23.00 -10.95 -2.64
CA GLY A 254 -23.38 -10.09 -3.75
C GLY A 254 -22.60 -8.75 -3.84
N ALA A 255 -21.61 -8.52 -2.99
CA ALA A 255 -20.74 -7.37 -3.15
C ALA A 255 -19.88 -7.52 -4.40
N PHE A 256 -19.72 -6.45 -5.17
CA PHE A 256 -18.85 -6.45 -6.34
C PHE A 256 -17.39 -6.41 -5.92
N PHE A 257 -16.56 -7.17 -6.62
CA PHE A 257 -15.11 -7.17 -6.47
C PHE A 257 -14.50 -6.32 -7.59
N ALA A 258 -13.89 -5.19 -7.25
CA ALA A 258 -13.30 -4.28 -8.23
C ALA A 258 -11.83 -4.60 -8.49
N ASN A 259 -11.43 -4.53 -9.75
CA ASN A 259 -10.04 -4.64 -10.20
C ASN A 259 -9.27 -5.87 -9.67
N PRO A 260 -9.82 -7.09 -9.74
CA PRO A 260 -9.17 -8.28 -9.20
C PRO A 260 -7.87 -8.65 -9.95
N CYS A 261 -7.66 -8.10 -11.14
CA CYS A 261 -6.45 -8.27 -11.93
C CYS A 261 -5.27 -7.42 -11.46
N PHE A 262 -5.47 -6.47 -10.57
CA PHE A 262 -4.39 -5.64 -10.03
C PHE A 262 -3.64 -6.38 -8.94
N THR A 263 -2.69 -7.21 -9.36
CA THR A 263 -1.72 -7.86 -8.48
C THR A 263 -0.37 -7.20 -8.68
N GLN A 264 0.34 -6.94 -7.60
CA GLN A 264 1.68 -6.38 -7.64
C GLN A 264 2.63 -7.24 -6.81
N ILE A 265 3.74 -7.66 -7.43
CA ILE A 265 4.85 -8.28 -6.75
C ILE A 265 5.87 -7.18 -6.43
N HIS A 266 6.35 -7.12 -5.19
CA HIS A 266 7.40 -6.19 -4.84
C HIS A 266 8.74 -6.69 -5.39
N PRO A 267 9.41 -5.97 -6.34
CA PRO A 267 10.58 -6.48 -7.04
C PRO A 267 11.85 -6.46 -6.18
N THR A 268 11.85 -5.73 -5.06
CA THR A 268 12.99 -5.61 -4.17
C THR A 268 12.71 -6.40 -2.89
N CYS A 269 13.08 -7.65 -2.89
CA CYS A 269 12.97 -8.57 -1.74
C CYS A 269 14.14 -9.55 -1.73
N ILE A 270 14.43 -10.11 -0.55
CA ILE A 270 15.43 -11.19 -0.42
C ILE A 270 14.80 -12.48 -0.97
N PRO A 271 15.53 -13.24 -1.79
CA PRO A 271 15.08 -14.54 -2.29
C PRO A 271 14.78 -15.53 -1.16
N VAL A 272 14.12 -16.62 -1.51
CA VAL A 272 13.90 -17.75 -0.60
C VAL A 272 15.25 -18.31 -0.11
N SER A 273 15.40 -18.46 1.20
CA SER A 273 16.62 -18.94 1.84
C SER A 273 16.44 -20.27 2.60
N GLY A 274 15.33 -20.99 2.39
CA GLY A 274 15.10 -22.29 3.05
C GLY A 274 13.66 -22.76 2.91
N ASP A 275 13.43 -24.04 3.24
CA ASP A 275 12.15 -24.72 3.02
C ASP A 275 11.02 -24.24 3.94
N HIS A 276 11.36 -23.58 5.04
CA HIS A 276 10.38 -23.14 6.04
C HIS A 276 10.01 -21.65 5.94
N GLN A 277 10.50 -20.95 4.92
CA GLN A 277 10.19 -19.55 4.74
C GLN A 277 8.76 -19.36 4.25
N SER A 278 7.90 -18.75 5.07
CA SER A 278 6.47 -18.56 4.79
C SER A 278 6.15 -17.34 3.93
N LYS A 279 7.09 -16.40 3.80
CA LYS A 279 6.95 -15.20 2.97
C LYS A 279 8.31 -14.66 2.57
N LEU A 280 8.35 -13.84 1.50
CA LEU A 280 9.56 -13.13 1.11
C LEU A 280 9.83 -11.94 2.04
N THR A 281 11.10 -11.70 2.35
CA THR A 281 11.52 -10.53 3.13
C THR A 281 11.56 -9.31 2.21
N LEU A 282 10.67 -8.35 2.51
CA LEU A 282 10.59 -7.09 1.79
C LEU A 282 11.80 -6.21 2.10
N MET A 283 12.41 -5.67 1.06
CA MET A 283 13.50 -4.69 1.16
C MET A 283 13.04 -3.33 0.63
N SER A 284 13.71 -2.26 1.07
CA SER A 284 13.40 -0.92 0.58
C SER A 284 13.66 -0.80 -0.92
N GLU A 285 12.69 -0.30 -1.66
CA GLU A 285 12.86 0.00 -3.08
C GLU A 285 13.88 1.11 -3.35
N SER A 286 14.19 1.94 -2.34
CA SER A 286 15.23 2.95 -2.41
C SER A 286 16.63 2.38 -2.68
N LEU A 287 16.84 1.09 -2.45
CA LEU A 287 18.08 0.40 -2.84
C LEU A 287 18.37 0.53 -4.34
N ARG A 288 17.33 0.63 -5.18
CA ARG A 288 17.50 0.83 -6.63
C ARG A 288 17.89 2.26 -7.04
N ASN A 289 17.92 3.22 -6.09
CA ASN A 289 18.42 4.57 -6.37
C ASN A 289 19.95 4.57 -6.60
N ASP A 290 20.66 3.73 -5.89
CA ASP A 290 22.12 3.60 -5.99
C ASP A 290 22.55 2.22 -6.53
N GLY A 291 21.70 1.21 -6.38
CA GLY A 291 21.93 -0.14 -6.87
C GLY A 291 21.51 -0.35 -8.32
N ARG A 292 22.33 -1.04 -9.09
CA ARG A 292 22.07 -1.44 -10.47
C ARG A 292 21.62 -2.90 -10.54
N VAL A 293 20.50 -3.15 -11.21
CA VAL A 293 19.94 -4.51 -11.32
C VAL A 293 20.46 -5.19 -12.59
N TRP A 294 20.99 -6.41 -12.47
CA TRP A 294 21.56 -7.14 -13.58
C TRP A 294 21.38 -8.66 -13.48
N VAL A 295 21.56 -9.35 -14.59
CA VAL A 295 21.68 -10.80 -14.70
C VAL A 295 22.86 -11.16 -15.62
N PRO A 296 23.39 -12.40 -15.59
CA PRO A 296 24.35 -12.84 -16.60
C PRO A 296 23.75 -12.75 -18.02
N LYS A 297 24.57 -12.45 -19.02
CA LYS A 297 24.16 -12.53 -20.43
C LYS A 297 23.93 -13.97 -20.87
N GLN A 298 24.74 -14.90 -20.36
CA GLN A 298 24.64 -16.31 -20.64
C GLN A 298 23.57 -16.99 -19.80
N GLN A 299 22.80 -17.89 -20.42
CA GLN A 299 21.85 -18.74 -19.72
C GLN A 299 22.57 -19.74 -18.81
N SER A 300 21.95 -20.05 -17.66
CA SER A 300 22.44 -21.04 -16.70
C SER A 300 23.85 -20.76 -16.15
N ASP A 301 24.30 -19.52 -16.19
CA ASP A 301 25.57 -19.12 -15.60
C ASP A 301 25.44 -19.12 -14.07
N LYS A 302 26.13 -20.05 -13.40
CA LYS A 302 26.11 -20.24 -11.95
C LYS A 302 27.40 -19.75 -11.27
N ARG A 303 28.25 -19.03 -12.00
CA ARG A 303 29.46 -18.44 -11.39
C ARG A 303 29.05 -17.44 -10.29
N PRO A 304 29.86 -17.32 -9.21
CA PRO A 304 29.70 -16.24 -8.26
C PRO A 304 29.72 -14.87 -8.96
N PRO A 305 28.94 -13.87 -8.51
CA PRO A 305 28.85 -12.57 -9.18
C PRO A 305 30.20 -11.84 -9.31
N SER A 306 31.13 -12.09 -8.39
CA SER A 306 32.50 -11.55 -8.44
C SER A 306 33.33 -12.10 -9.59
N GLN A 307 32.97 -13.26 -10.14
CA GLN A 307 33.67 -13.92 -11.27
C GLN A 307 33.03 -13.60 -12.62
N ILE A 308 31.92 -12.88 -12.66
CA ILE A 308 31.25 -12.47 -13.89
C ILE A 308 31.72 -11.06 -14.25
N PRO A 309 32.54 -10.89 -15.34
CA PRO A 309 33.02 -9.59 -15.76
C PRO A 309 31.87 -8.65 -16.15
N GLU A 310 32.10 -7.34 -16.04
CA GLU A 310 31.12 -6.31 -16.41
C GLU A 310 30.58 -6.51 -17.85
N ALA A 311 31.45 -6.89 -18.78
CA ALA A 311 31.08 -7.14 -20.16
C ALA A 311 30.09 -8.31 -20.37
N GLU A 312 30.02 -9.23 -19.40
CA GLU A 312 29.11 -10.39 -19.43
C GLU A 312 27.84 -10.16 -18.61
N ARG A 313 27.69 -8.99 -17.99
CA ARG A 313 26.49 -8.57 -17.26
C ARG A 313 25.48 -7.90 -18.19
N ASP A 314 24.20 -8.20 -18.00
CA ASP A 314 23.08 -7.52 -18.66
C ASP A 314 22.32 -6.67 -17.64
N TYR A 315 22.52 -5.38 -17.69
CA TYR A 315 21.73 -4.40 -16.93
C TYR A 315 20.40 -4.17 -17.65
N TYR A 316 19.56 -5.18 -17.64
CA TYR A 316 18.38 -5.31 -18.49
C TYR A 316 17.34 -4.19 -18.30
N LEU A 317 17.21 -3.59 -17.10
CA LEU A 317 16.32 -2.45 -16.87
C LEU A 317 16.83 -1.19 -17.59
N GLU A 318 18.14 -0.92 -17.49
CA GLU A 318 18.77 0.22 -18.16
C GLU A 318 18.68 0.07 -19.67
N ARG A 319 18.90 -1.13 -20.18
CA ARG A 319 18.85 -1.44 -21.62
C ARG A 319 17.43 -1.37 -22.18
N ARG A 320 16.45 -1.94 -21.47
CA ARG A 320 15.04 -2.00 -21.94
C ARG A 320 14.31 -0.68 -21.75
N TYR A 321 14.66 0.08 -20.72
CA TYR A 321 13.95 1.30 -20.29
C TYR A 321 14.94 2.46 -20.01
N PRO A 322 15.64 2.97 -21.03
CA PRO A 322 16.73 3.93 -20.82
C PRO A 322 16.30 5.23 -20.16
N SER A 323 15.03 5.65 -20.32
CA SER A 323 14.49 6.87 -19.68
C SER A 323 14.32 6.76 -18.17
N PHE A 324 14.22 5.56 -17.61
CA PHE A 324 14.00 5.31 -16.18
C PHE A 324 15.12 4.50 -15.53
N GLY A 325 15.82 3.67 -16.31
CA GLY A 325 16.85 2.77 -15.82
C GLY A 325 16.34 1.88 -14.69
N ASN A 326 17.08 1.83 -13.60
CA ASN A 326 16.70 1.03 -12.42
C ASN A 326 15.48 1.58 -11.66
N LEU A 327 15.03 2.79 -11.97
CA LEU A 327 13.90 3.46 -11.30
C LEU A 327 12.56 3.26 -12.01
N VAL A 328 12.45 2.32 -12.92
CA VAL A 328 11.17 1.93 -13.54
C VAL A 328 10.12 1.59 -12.48
N PRO A 329 8.82 1.79 -12.76
CA PRO A 329 7.73 1.37 -11.89
C PRO A 329 7.84 -0.09 -11.45
N ARG A 330 7.31 -0.42 -10.28
CA ARG A 330 7.42 -1.77 -9.68
C ARG A 330 6.92 -2.88 -10.57
N ASP A 331 5.78 -2.68 -11.19
CA ASP A 331 5.17 -3.66 -12.09
C ASP A 331 6.04 -3.93 -13.31
N VAL A 332 6.66 -2.89 -13.86
CA VAL A 332 7.63 -3.00 -14.97
C VAL A 332 8.88 -3.75 -14.52
N ALA A 333 9.44 -3.38 -13.37
CA ALA A 333 10.63 -4.05 -12.81
C ALA A 333 10.37 -5.53 -12.53
N SER A 334 9.22 -5.88 -11.91
CA SER A 334 8.88 -7.28 -11.59
C SER A 334 8.62 -8.12 -12.84
N ARG A 335 7.90 -7.59 -13.84
CA ARG A 335 7.71 -8.30 -15.11
C ARG A 335 9.04 -8.50 -15.86
N ALA A 336 9.90 -7.48 -15.86
CA ALA A 336 11.21 -7.59 -16.50
C ALA A 336 12.13 -8.59 -15.78
N ALA A 337 12.12 -8.62 -14.44
CA ALA A 337 12.86 -9.61 -13.65
C ALA A 337 12.35 -11.03 -13.93
N LYS A 338 11.02 -11.22 -13.94
CA LYS A 338 10.45 -12.54 -14.30
C LYS A 338 10.87 -12.97 -15.71
N ALA A 339 10.82 -12.08 -16.69
CA ALA A 339 11.18 -12.40 -18.06
C ALA A 339 12.64 -12.90 -18.17
N VAL A 340 13.61 -12.25 -17.52
CA VAL A 340 15.01 -12.69 -17.56
C VAL A 340 15.25 -13.98 -16.78
N CYS A 341 14.47 -14.25 -15.72
CA CYS A 341 14.49 -15.53 -15.03
C CYS A 341 13.92 -16.66 -15.91
N ASP A 342 12.81 -16.40 -16.61
CA ASP A 342 12.20 -17.37 -17.54
C ASP A 342 13.11 -17.66 -18.74
N GLU A 343 13.95 -16.70 -19.13
CA GLU A 343 15.02 -16.89 -20.13
C GLU A 343 16.18 -17.79 -19.61
N GLY A 344 16.11 -18.26 -18.36
CA GLY A 344 17.17 -19.09 -17.75
C GLY A 344 18.41 -18.31 -17.32
N ARG A 345 18.30 -16.98 -17.15
CA ARG A 345 19.40 -16.08 -16.73
C ARG A 345 19.30 -15.62 -15.28
N GLY A 346 18.35 -16.18 -14.53
CA GLY A 346 18.17 -15.83 -13.13
C GLY A 346 19.37 -16.22 -12.26
N ALA A 347 19.59 -15.43 -11.20
CA ALA A 347 20.66 -15.61 -10.21
C ALA A 347 20.31 -16.64 -9.13
N GLY A 348 21.32 -17.13 -8.47
CA GLY A 348 21.22 -18.11 -7.39
C GLY A 348 20.87 -19.51 -7.87
N ASP A 349 20.78 -20.47 -6.94
CA ASP A 349 20.52 -21.88 -7.26
C ASP A 349 19.13 -22.09 -7.89
N SER A 350 18.14 -21.36 -7.40
CA SER A 350 16.77 -21.42 -7.92
C SER A 350 16.60 -20.81 -9.32
N GLY A 351 17.49 -19.89 -9.73
CA GLY A 351 17.33 -19.11 -10.94
C GLY A 351 16.15 -18.11 -10.93
N LEU A 352 15.55 -17.88 -9.75
CA LEU A 352 14.35 -17.04 -9.57
C LEU A 352 14.66 -15.68 -8.93
N SER A 353 15.90 -15.20 -9.06
CA SER A 353 16.34 -13.91 -8.52
C SER A 353 17.21 -13.17 -9.52
N VAL A 354 17.55 -11.93 -9.21
CA VAL A 354 18.44 -11.06 -9.99
C VAL A 354 19.46 -10.41 -9.06
N TYR A 355 20.61 -10.03 -9.59
CA TYR A 355 21.62 -9.33 -8.82
C TYR A 355 21.29 -7.85 -8.65
N LEU A 356 21.68 -7.29 -7.49
CA LEU A 356 21.65 -5.87 -7.18
C LEU A 356 23.10 -5.44 -6.83
N ASP A 357 23.69 -4.54 -7.61
CA ASP A 357 25.09 -4.17 -7.55
C ASP A 357 25.26 -2.71 -7.14
N PHE A 358 26.00 -2.47 -6.06
CA PHE A 358 26.33 -1.14 -5.55
C PHE A 358 27.74 -0.66 -5.92
N ALA A 359 28.54 -1.43 -6.68
CA ALA A 359 29.93 -1.10 -6.95
C ALA A 359 30.12 0.31 -7.53
N ALA A 360 29.30 0.68 -8.52
CA ALA A 360 29.38 2.01 -9.14
C ALA A 360 28.99 3.15 -8.17
N ALA A 361 28.05 2.91 -7.28
CA ALA A 361 27.64 3.90 -6.26
C ALA A 361 28.70 4.04 -5.17
N ILE A 362 29.32 2.94 -4.74
CA ILE A 362 30.42 2.94 -3.78
C ILE A 362 31.63 3.68 -4.34
N GLN A 363 31.94 3.44 -5.62
CA GLN A 363 33.05 4.12 -6.30
C GLN A 363 32.83 5.65 -6.35
N ARG A 364 31.59 6.09 -6.61
CA ARG A 364 31.26 7.53 -6.68
C ARG A 364 31.18 8.22 -5.33
N ASN A 365 30.57 7.57 -4.34
CA ASN A 365 30.15 8.20 -3.10
C ASN A 365 30.91 7.74 -1.87
N GLY A 366 31.75 6.70 -1.99
CA GLY A 366 32.41 6.03 -0.89
C GLY A 366 31.53 5.03 -0.15
N VAL A 367 32.15 3.99 0.40
CA VAL A 367 31.46 2.91 1.11
C VAL A 367 30.75 3.41 2.37
N GLU A 368 31.33 4.35 3.09
CA GLU A 368 30.76 4.92 4.32
C GLU A 368 29.45 5.67 4.03
N THR A 369 29.40 6.44 2.94
CA THR A 369 28.19 7.16 2.53
C THR A 369 27.06 6.19 2.18
N ILE A 370 27.37 5.12 1.46
CA ILE A 370 26.38 4.10 1.09
C ILE A 370 25.91 3.34 2.33
N ALA A 371 26.83 2.94 3.22
CA ALA A 371 26.50 2.29 4.48
C ALA A 371 25.63 3.18 5.39
N ALA A 372 25.96 4.46 5.52
CA ALA A 372 25.15 5.41 6.28
C ALA A 372 23.76 5.64 5.68
N ARG A 373 23.64 5.62 4.34
CA ARG A 373 22.36 5.79 3.62
C ARG A 373 21.41 4.60 3.78
N TYR A 374 21.94 3.40 3.75
CA TYR A 374 21.15 2.16 3.76
C TYR A 374 21.22 1.38 5.09
N GLY A 375 22.20 1.67 5.96
CA GLY A 375 22.33 1.07 7.28
C GLY A 375 22.24 -0.46 7.23
N ASN A 376 21.38 -1.03 8.06
CA ASN A 376 21.19 -2.49 8.18
C ASN A 376 20.84 -3.17 6.85
N LEU A 377 20.22 -2.44 5.88
CA LEU A 377 19.88 -3.02 4.59
C LEU A 377 21.15 -3.36 3.79
N PHE A 378 22.19 -2.56 3.91
CA PHE A 378 23.48 -2.81 3.27
C PHE A 378 24.16 -4.07 3.85
N ASP A 379 24.12 -4.21 5.17
CA ASP A 379 24.71 -5.37 5.85
C ASP A 379 23.98 -6.69 5.57
N MET A 380 22.67 -6.64 5.28
CA MET A 380 21.89 -7.83 4.93
C MET A 380 22.25 -8.42 3.56
N TYR A 381 22.98 -7.68 2.71
CA TYR A 381 23.41 -8.13 1.38
C TYR A 381 24.91 -8.49 1.32
N ARG A 382 25.63 -8.43 2.44
CA ARG A 382 26.98 -8.93 2.58
C ARG A 382 26.94 -10.42 2.92
#